data_fed665340525299b549e7f3b3b13b718
#
_entry.id   fed665340525299b549e7f3b3b13b718
#
_cell.length_a   1.000
_cell.length_b   1.000
_cell.length_c   1.000
_cell.angle_alpha   90.00
_cell.angle_beta   90.00
_cell.angle_gamma   90.00
#
_symmetry.space_group_name_H-M   'P 1'
#
loop_
_entity.id
_entity.type
_entity.pdbx_description
1 polymer ?
#
loop_
_entity_poly.entity_id
_entity_poly.type
_entity_poly.pdbx_seq_one_letter_code
_entity_poly.pdbx_strand_id
1 'polypeptide(L)'
;MPQSKVAGPERAADDSKKVPARSGPAEDTDTARRADAPSRASRGIDWSIRLRRDRTLILMTLPAVLLVLVFNYVPLLGNVVAFQDYDPYLGDDALQAIRESPWVGVEHFGRMLEDRLFWQALENTLTIFLVQLTLFFPVPILLALLINSFVRPRVRAVAQAVLYLPHFFSWVLVVTIFQQMFGGAGMLAQTLREHGYEGIDLMTDPGLFSFLVTFEMVWKDAGWGVIVFLAALSVISPDLYEAAAMDGASRWRRMWHVTLPALRPVVALLLVLQVGNALTVGFEQILLQRTAVGPAAAEVLDTYVWNVGIQYGDFSYAAAVGIIKGIIGLGLVLAANKVAHMMGEQGVYKR
;
A
#
# COMPACT_ATOMS: atom_id res chain seq x y z
N MET A 1 3.82 15.92 -69.67
CA MET A 1 3.70 14.99 -70.87
C MET A 1 4.04 13.59 -70.36
N PRO A 2 3.39 12.47 -70.86
CA PRO A 2 1.99 12.35 -71.25
C PRO A 2 1.24 11.38 -70.30
N GLN A 3 -0.06 11.46 -70.11
CA GLN A 3 -1.20 10.83 -70.77
C GLN A 3 -1.02 9.31 -70.96
N SER A 4 -1.95 8.43 -70.65
CA SER A 4 -3.37 8.37 -71.11
C SER A 4 -4.00 7.11 -70.47
N LYS A 5 -5.23 7.14 -70.24
CA LYS A 5 -6.50 6.64 -70.85
C LYS A 5 -7.03 5.41 -70.09
N VAL A 6 -8.19 5.53 -69.48
CA VAL A 6 -9.57 5.40 -69.95
C VAL A 6 -9.93 3.98 -70.41
N ALA A 7 -10.90 3.35 -69.75
CA ALA A 7 -12.12 2.75 -70.24
C ALA A 7 -12.89 1.98 -69.19
N GLY A 8 -14.12 2.39 -68.90
CA GLY A 8 -15.21 1.48 -68.51
C GLY A 8 -15.97 1.18 -69.84
N PRO A 9 -17.24 0.77 -69.85
CA PRO A 9 -18.17 0.18 -68.87
C PRO A 9 -18.85 -1.12 -69.45
N GLU A 10 -19.84 -1.67 -68.83
CA GLU A 10 -21.10 -2.26 -69.32
C GLU A 10 -21.60 -3.36 -68.43
N ARG A 11 -22.75 -3.14 -67.80
CA ARG A 11 -24.13 -3.56 -68.12
C ARG A 11 -24.28 -5.08 -68.31
N ALA A 12 -25.14 -5.75 -67.61
CA ALA A 12 -26.59 -5.80 -67.60
C ALA A 12 -27.08 -7.08 -66.93
N ALA A 13 -28.18 -6.95 -66.33
CA ALA A 13 -29.51 -7.58 -66.37
C ALA A 13 -29.71 -8.82 -65.54
N ASP A 14 -30.55 -8.67 -64.54
CA ASP A 14 -31.96 -9.06 -64.52
C ASP A 14 -32.22 -10.58 -64.69
N ASP A 15 -32.65 -11.21 -63.61
CA ASP A 15 -33.81 -12.12 -63.73
C ASP A 15 -34.53 -12.35 -62.40
N SER A 16 -35.76 -11.90 -62.37
CA SER A 16 -36.82 -12.14 -61.44
C SER A 16 -37.33 -13.58 -61.55
N LYS A 17 -37.52 -14.34 -60.51
CA LYS A 17 -38.59 -15.38 -60.43
C LYS A 17 -39.03 -15.68 -58.98
N LYS A 18 -40.19 -15.14 -58.66
CA LYS A 18 -41.43 -15.76 -58.14
C LYS A 18 -41.33 -16.77 -57.02
N VAL A 19 -41.96 -16.35 -55.94
CA VAL A 19 -42.57 -17.16 -54.86
C VAL A 19 -43.71 -18.02 -55.44
N PRO A 20 -44.00 -19.19 -54.89
CA PRO A 20 -45.34 -19.36 -54.38
C PRO A 20 -45.41 -19.92 -52.94
N ALA A 21 -46.38 -19.38 -52.23
CA ALA A 21 -46.90 -19.87 -50.95
C ALA A 21 -47.58 -21.26 -51.13
N ARG A 22 -47.39 -22.13 -50.13
CA ARG A 22 -48.36 -23.18 -49.79
C ARG A 22 -48.45 -23.41 -48.29
N SER A 23 -49.65 -23.19 -47.85
CA SER A 23 -50.25 -23.53 -46.57
C SER A 23 -50.47 -25.03 -46.39
N GLY A 24 -50.35 -25.53 -45.17
CA GLY A 24 -50.95 -26.79 -44.73
C GLY A 24 -50.38 -27.29 -43.36
N PRO A 25 -51.22 -27.68 -42.43
CA PRO A 25 -50.82 -28.05 -41.08
C PRO A 25 -50.47 -29.54 -40.94
N ALA A 26 -49.46 -29.85 -40.14
CA ALA A 26 -49.24 -31.20 -39.61
C ALA A 26 -48.48 -31.10 -38.29
N GLU A 27 -49.23 -31.28 -37.28
CA GLU A 27 -49.23 -32.42 -36.35
C GLU A 27 -47.94 -32.66 -35.57
N ASP A 28 -48.14 -32.43 -34.28
CA ASP A 28 -47.49 -33.01 -33.13
C ASP A 28 -46.83 -34.38 -33.36
N THR A 29 -45.49 -34.41 -33.34
CA THR A 29 -44.68 -35.57 -32.93
C THR A 29 -43.23 -35.19 -32.78
N ASP A 30 -42.89 -34.40 -31.73
CA ASP A 30 -41.47 -34.28 -31.37
C ASP A 30 -41.27 -34.01 -29.85
N THR A 31 -42.08 -34.66 -29.02
CA THR A 31 -41.90 -34.68 -27.56
C THR A 31 -41.07 -35.86 -27.05
N ALA A 32 -40.37 -36.59 -27.91
CA ALA A 32 -39.64 -37.80 -27.48
C ALA A 32 -38.13 -37.80 -27.78
N ARG A 33 -37.49 -36.60 -27.99
CA ARG A 33 -36.04 -36.54 -28.26
C ARG A 33 -35.27 -35.52 -27.44
N ARG A 34 -35.77 -35.15 -26.27
CA ARG A 34 -35.05 -34.28 -25.31
C ARG A 34 -34.58 -34.97 -24.03
N ALA A 35 -34.48 -36.30 -24.05
CA ALA A 35 -33.86 -37.03 -22.98
C ALA A 35 -32.58 -37.68 -23.56
N ASP A 36 -31.45 -37.09 -23.28
CA ASP A 36 -30.08 -37.60 -23.25
C ASP A 36 -29.07 -36.57 -23.80
N ALA A 37 -29.07 -35.35 -23.24
CA ALA A 37 -27.85 -34.58 -23.22
C ALA A 37 -27.02 -35.09 -22.02
N PRO A 38 -25.85 -35.74 -22.23
CA PRO A 38 -25.01 -36.11 -21.13
C PRO A 38 -24.62 -34.86 -20.36
N SER A 39 -25.02 -34.79 -19.11
CA SER A 39 -24.52 -33.78 -18.17
C SER A 39 -23.01 -33.78 -18.30
N ARG A 40 -22.45 -32.65 -18.74
CA ARG A 40 -21.00 -32.38 -18.61
C ARG A 40 -20.66 -32.39 -17.13
N ALA A 41 -20.54 -33.61 -16.57
CA ALA A 41 -19.85 -33.81 -15.32
C ALA A 41 -18.51 -33.10 -15.48
N SER A 42 -18.28 -32.08 -14.68
CA SER A 42 -16.99 -31.40 -14.53
C SER A 42 -16.01 -32.50 -14.11
N ARG A 43 -15.35 -33.14 -15.11
CA ARG A 43 -14.22 -34.01 -14.85
C ARG A 43 -13.21 -33.12 -14.13
N GLY A 44 -13.13 -33.26 -12.82
CA GLY A 44 -12.07 -32.72 -12.01
C GLY A 44 -10.75 -33.12 -12.69
N ILE A 45 -10.09 -32.13 -13.31
CA ILE A 45 -8.82 -32.37 -14.00
C ILE A 45 -7.88 -32.92 -12.92
N ASP A 46 -7.40 -34.13 -13.11
CA ASP A 46 -6.53 -34.83 -12.18
C ASP A 46 -5.32 -33.94 -11.81
N TRP A 47 -5.15 -33.67 -10.54
CA TRP A 47 -4.07 -32.79 -10.02
C TRP A 47 -2.69 -33.22 -10.51
N SER A 48 -2.50 -34.53 -10.70
CA SER A 48 -1.27 -35.14 -11.22
C SER A 48 -0.97 -34.69 -12.66
N ILE A 49 -2.01 -34.57 -13.51
CA ILE A 49 -1.87 -34.14 -14.90
C ILE A 49 -1.54 -32.62 -14.96
N ARG A 50 -2.18 -31.82 -14.10
CA ARG A 50 -1.85 -30.38 -13.97
C ARG A 50 -0.43 -30.15 -13.49
N LEU A 51 0.01 -30.86 -12.42
CA LEU A 51 1.36 -30.77 -11.90
C LEU A 51 2.42 -31.14 -12.95
N ARG A 52 2.16 -32.19 -13.76
CA ARG A 52 3.09 -32.59 -14.82
C ARG A 52 3.16 -31.58 -15.96
N ARG A 53 2.02 -31.01 -16.34
CA ARG A 53 1.96 -29.97 -17.39
C ARG A 53 2.63 -28.70 -16.97
N ASP A 54 2.39 -28.27 -15.74
CA ASP A 54 2.83 -26.97 -15.22
C ASP A 54 4.15 -27.07 -14.44
N ARG A 55 4.87 -28.22 -14.51
CA ARG A 55 6.11 -28.49 -13.75
C ARG A 55 7.19 -27.44 -13.94
N THR A 56 7.32 -26.90 -15.15
CA THR A 56 8.31 -25.86 -15.46
C THR A 56 7.97 -24.56 -14.72
N LEU A 57 6.70 -24.17 -14.67
CA LEU A 57 6.22 -23.01 -13.94
C LEU A 57 6.43 -23.20 -12.42
N ILE A 58 6.10 -24.40 -11.92
CA ILE A 58 6.31 -24.75 -10.50
C ILE A 58 7.80 -24.69 -10.16
N LEU A 59 8.67 -25.24 -11.01
CA LEU A 59 10.11 -25.22 -10.78
C LEU A 59 10.67 -23.79 -10.78
N MET A 60 10.16 -22.92 -11.65
CA MET A 60 10.56 -21.52 -11.69
C MET A 60 10.06 -20.70 -10.48
N THR A 61 8.88 -21.06 -9.93
CA THR A 61 8.35 -20.37 -8.72
C THR A 61 8.89 -20.95 -7.42
N LEU A 62 9.42 -22.19 -7.42
CA LEU A 62 9.91 -22.88 -6.23
C LEU A 62 10.96 -22.09 -5.43
N PRO A 63 12.02 -21.48 -6.05
CA PRO A 63 12.99 -20.69 -5.31
C PRO A 63 12.37 -19.50 -4.57
N ALA A 64 11.43 -18.80 -5.22
CA ALA A 64 10.73 -17.66 -4.61
C ALA A 64 9.85 -18.12 -3.44
N VAL A 65 9.12 -19.23 -3.61
CA VAL A 65 8.29 -19.82 -2.54
C VAL A 65 9.15 -20.26 -1.37
N LEU A 66 10.30 -20.93 -1.62
CA LEU A 66 11.24 -21.33 -0.57
C LEU A 66 11.77 -20.12 0.21
N LEU A 67 12.17 -19.05 -0.48
CA LEU A 67 12.62 -17.82 0.17
C LEU A 67 11.53 -17.23 1.07
N VAL A 68 10.30 -17.14 0.58
CA VAL A 68 9.17 -16.66 1.37
C VAL A 68 8.92 -17.57 2.57
N LEU A 69 8.93 -18.88 2.41
CA LEU A 69 8.74 -19.82 3.52
C LEU A 69 9.84 -19.68 4.58
N VAL A 70 11.10 -19.67 4.16
CA VAL A 70 12.23 -19.61 5.10
C VAL A 70 12.31 -18.25 5.81
N PHE A 71 12.17 -17.14 5.09
CA PHE A 71 12.41 -15.81 5.66
C PHE A 71 11.16 -15.14 6.25
N ASN A 72 9.95 -15.61 5.92
CA ASN A 72 8.72 -15.04 6.50
C ASN A 72 7.99 -16.03 7.41
N TYR A 73 7.83 -17.29 7.00
CA TYR A 73 7.02 -18.24 7.78
C TYR A 73 7.81 -18.92 8.91
N VAL A 74 9.10 -19.25 8.71
CA VAL A 74 9.91 -19.84 9.78
C VAL A 74 10.03 -18.87 10.97
N PRO A 75 10.33 -17.56 10.80
CA PRO A 75 10.34 -16.63 11.93
C PRO A 75 8.97 -16.49 12.63
N LEU A 76 7.85 -16.66 11.91
CA LEU A 76 6.54 -16.66 12.57
C LEU A 76 6.37 -17.78 13.61
N LEU A 77 7.00 -18.94 13.38
CA LEU A 77 7.02 -20.03 14.36
C LEU A 77 7.77 -19.62 15.64
N GLY A 78 8.75 -18.72 15.52
CA GLY A 78 9.45 -18.15 16.66
C GLY A 78 8.56 -17.37 17.63
N ASN A 79 7.38 -16.90 17.19
CA ASN A 79 6.42 -16.24 18.07
C ASN A 79 5.88 -17.16 19.20
N VAL A 80 6.18 -18.46 19.16
CA VAL A 80 5.87 -19.39 20.25
C VAL A 80 6.47 -18.92 21.58
N VAL A 81 7.60 -18.22 21.55
CA VAL A 81 8.26 -17.66 22.74
C VAL A 81 7.37 -16.68 23.53
N ALA A 82 6.36 -16.08 22.89
CA ALA A 82 5.37 -15.23 23.56
C ALA A 82 4.55 -15.96 24.64
N PHE A 83 4.52 -17.28 24.59
CA PHE A 83 3.79 -18.14 25.53
C PHE A 83 4.72 -18.86 26.51
N GLN A 84 6.01 -18.54 26.48
CA GLN A 84 7.06 -19.14 27.29
C GLN A 84 7.80 -18.04 28.07
N ASP A 85 8.42 -18.41 29.15
CA ASP A 85 9.47 -17.59 29.78
C ASP A 85 10.80 -17.96 29.11
N TYR A 86 11.00 -17.36 27.91
CA TYR A 86 12.10 -17.74 27.02
C TYR A 86 13.43 -17.21 27.51
N ASP A 87 14.34 -18.12 27.79
CA ASP A 87 15.72 -17.80 28.09
C ASP A 87 16.64 -18.24 26.94
N PRO A 88 17.27 -17.31 26.22
CA PRO A 88 18.14 -17.61 25.08
C PRO A 88 19.42 -18.37 25.48
N TYR A 89 19.73 -18.43 26.75
CA TYR A 89 20.94 -19.11 27.31
C TYR A 89 20.65 -20.56 27.73
N LEU A 90 19.41 -21.04 27.63
CA LEU A 90 19.09 -22.45 27.80
C LEU A 90 19.48 -23.26 26.59
N GLY A 91 20.42 -24.20 26.79
CA GLY A 91 20.90 -25.09 25.74
C GLY A 91 21.97 -24.49 24.80
N ASP A 92 22.34 -25.27 23.78
CA ASP A 92 23.45 -24.96 22.87
C ASP A 92 22.98 -24.20 21.62
N ASP A 93 21.67 -24.22 21.34
CA ASP A 93 21.06 -23.53 20.18
C ASP A 93 19.66 -22.97 20.49
N ALA A 94 19.18 -22.08 19.62
CA ALA A 94 17.88 -21.41 19.76
C ALA A 94 16.69 -22.39 19.78
N LEU A 95 16.77 -23.54 19.11
CA LEU A 95 15.70 -24.53 19.11
C LEU A 95 15.64 -25.29 20.44
N GLN A 96 16.80 -25.56 21.02
CA GLN A 96 16.89 -26.14 22.34
C GLN A 96 16.40 -25.17 23.42
N ALA A 97 16.82 -23.90 23.36
CA ALA A 97 16.32 -22.86 24.23
C ALA A 97 14.77 -22.76 24.19
N ILE A 98 14.15 -22.78 23.01
CA ILE A 98 12.68 -22.80 22.87
C ILE A 98 12.04 -24.05 23.49
N ARG A 99 12.68 -25.23 23.38
CA ARG A 99 12.13 -26.47 23.93
C ARG A 99 12.23 -26.56 25.44
N GLU A 100 13.30 -26.03 26.01
CA GLU A 100 13.61 -26.10 27.42
C GLU A 100 13.00 -24.94 28.24
N SER A 101 12.63 -23.83 27.57
CA SER A 101 12.00 -22.68 28.24
C SER A 101 10.63 -23.03 28.82
N PRO A 102 10.33 -22.64 30.06
CA PRO A 102 9.07 -22.91 30.73
C PRO A 102 7.88 -22.31 30.01
N TRP A 103 6.76 -23.05 29.94
CA TRP A 103 5.53 -22.57 29.38
C TRP A 103 4.70 -21.77 30.37
N VAL A 104 4.45 -20.47 30.09
CA VAL A 104 3.70 -19.56 30.98
C VAL A 104 2.33 -19.16 30.42
N GLY A 105 1.98 -19.66 29.23
CA GLY A 105 0.69 -19.40 28.62
C GLY A 105 0.51 -17.94 28.23
N VAL A 106 -0.52 -17.27 28.75
CA VAL A 106 -0.89 -15.90 28.38
C VAL A 106 -0.42 -14.82 29.36
N GLU A 107 0.52 -15.13 30.24
CA GLU A 107 0.99 -14.23 31.31
C GLU A 107 1.55 -12.91 30.73
N HIS A 108 2.36 -12.98 29.68
CA HIS A 108 2.94 -11.79 29.02
C HIS A 108 1.86 -10.87 28.44
N PHE A 109 0.76 -11.42 27.95
CA PHE A 109 -0.37 -10.63 27.47
C PHE A 109 -1.11 -9.91 28.61
N GLY A 110 -1.23 -10.55 29.79
CA GLY A 110 -1.76 -9.92 30.99
C GLY A 110 -0.89 -8.74 31.43
N ARG A 111 0.43 -8.98 31.56
CA ARG A 111 1.43 -7.96 31.90
C ARG A 111 1.37 -6.76 30.91
N MET A 112 1.22 -7.01 29.59
CA MET A 112 1.10 -5.95 28.59
C MET A 112 -0.09 -5.03 28.85
N LEU A 113 -1.25 -5.58 29.24
CA LEU A 113 -2.44 -4.77 29.51
C LEU A 113 -2.29 -3.86 30.74
N GLU A 114 -1.43 -4.23 31.68
CA GLU A 114 -1.11 -3.45 32.89
C GLU A 114 0.05 -2.47 32.66
N ASP A 115 0.81 -2.63 31.58
CA ASP A 115 1.99 -1.81 31.31
C ASP A 115 1.62 -0.44 30.75
N ARG A 116 1.85 0.60 31.54
CA ARG A 116 1.62 1.99 31.15
C ARG A 116 2.46 2.41 29.94
N LEU A 117 3.68 1.90 29.80
CA LEU A 117 4.58 2.27 28.69
C LEU A 117 4.07 1.71 27.36
N PHE A 118 3.46 0.52 27.38
CA PHE A 118 2.79 -0.05 26.22
C PHE A 118 1.65 0.86 25.74
N TRP A 119 0.79 1.31 26.64
CA TRP A 119 -0.33 2.18 26.28
C TRP A 119 0.13 3.54 25.76
N GLN A 120 1.20 4.09 26.35
CA GLN A 120 1.80 5.35 25.87
C GLN A 120 2.40 5.17 24.47
N ALA A 121 3.13 4.09 24.19
CA ALA A 121 3.67 3.78 22.88
C ALA A 121 2.56 3.57 21.84
N LEU A 122 1.45 2.95 22.22
CA LEU A 122 0.27 2.79 21.37
C LEU A 122 -0.38 4.15 21.05
N GLU A 123 -0.58 5.01 22.04
CA GLU A 123 -1.14 6.36 21.87
C GLU A 123 -0.28 7.22 20.94
N ASN A 124 1.05 7.24 21.17
CA ASN A 124 1.99 7.94 20.31
C ASN A 124 1.95 7.40 18.86
N THR A 125 1.92 6.07 18.71
CA THR A 125 1.82 5.43 17.38
C THR A 125 0.56 5.87 16.65
N LEU A 126 -0.60 5.83 17.31
CA LEU A 126 -1.87 6.24 16.72
C LEU A 126 -1.90 7.75 16.42
N THR A 127 -1.34 8.57 17.29
CA THR A 127 -1.24 10.02 17.08
C THR A 127 -0.41 10.35 15.84
N ILE A 128 0.81 9.77 15.75
CA ILE A 128 1.67 9.95 14.59
C ILE A 128 0.99 9.43 13.32
N PHE A 129 0.36 8.26 13.38
CA PHE A 129 -0.39 7.70 12.25
C PHE A 129 -1.51 8.64 11.78
N LEU A 130 -2.30 9.21 12.68
CA LEU A 130 -3.38 10.14 12.34
C LEU A 130 -2.84 11.43 11.70
N VAL A 131 -1.73 11.95 12.20
CA VAL A 131 -1.06 13.12 11.60
C VAL A 131 -0.53 12.75 10.20
N GLN A 132 0.09 11.59 10.03
CA GLN A 132 0.55 11.10 8.72
C GLN A 132 -0.61 10.85 7.76
N LEU A 133 -1.71 10.28 8.22
CA LEU A 133 -2.89 10.04 7.41
C LEU A 133 -3.52 11.34 6.90
N THR A 134 -3.54 12.37 7.73
CA THR A 134 -4.17 13.65 7.39
C THR A 134 -3.27 14.59 6.61
N LEU A 135 -1.97 14.61 6.90
CA LEU A 135 -1.01 15.54 6.28
C LEU A 135 -0.18 14.87 5.17
N PHE A 136 0.35 13.67 5.39
CA PHE A 136 1.19 13.01 4.39
C PHE A 136 0.36 12.41 3.25
N PHE A 137 -0.71 11.66 3.54
CA PHE A 137 -1.45 10.92 2.51
C PHE A 137 -2.03 11.78 1.37
N PRO A 138 -2.55 13.00 1.59
CA PRO A 138 -3.02 13.86 0.50
C PRO A 138 -1.91 14.48 -0.36
N VAL A 139 -0.69 14.64 0.17
CA VAL A 139 0.39 15.37 -0.52
C VAL A 139 0.80 14.72 -1.84
N PRO A 140 1.05 13.41 -1.95
CA PRO A 140 1.35 12.76 -3.23
C PRO A 140 0.24 12.95 -4.27
N ILE A 141 -1.03 12.96 -3.85
CA ILE A 141 -2.17 13.19 -4.74
C ILE A 141 -2.12 14.60 -5.31
N LEU A 142 -1.96 15.60 -4.42
CA LEU A 142 -1.88 17.02 -4.82
C LEU A 142 -0.68 17.27 -5.74
N LEU A 143 0.48 16.72 -5.40
CA LEU A 143 1.69 16.83 -6.23
C LEU A 143 1.52 16.15 -7.59
N ALA A 144 0.89 14.97 -7.65
CA ALA A 144 0.62 14.29 -8.91
C ALA A 144 -0.31 15.11 -9.81
N LEU A 145 -1.37 15.69 -9.26
CA LEU A 145 -2.29 16.58 -9.98
C LEU A 145 -1.54 17.84 -10.49
N LEU A 146 -0.69 18.43 -9.65
CA LEU A 146 0.12 19.59 -10.02
C LEU A 146 1.08 19.25 -11.17
N ILE A 147 1.84 18.17 -11.05
CA ILE A 147 2.79 17.73 -12.08
C ILE A 147 2.06 17.36 -13.38
N ASN A 148 0.89 16.72 -13.28
CA ASN A 148 0.10 16.37 -14.45
C ASN A 148 -0.44 17.60 -15.20
N SER A 149 -0.57 18.75 -14.52
CA SER A 149 -0.97 20.02 -15.12
C SER A 149 0.13 20.71 -15.96
N PHE A 150 1.38 20.29 -15.83
CA PHE A 150 2.51 20.89 -16.55
C PHE A 150 2.44 20.55 -18.04
N VAL A 151 2.38 21.60 -18.85
CA VAL A 151 2.30 21.51 -20.33
C VAL A 151 3.66 21.10 -20.94
N ARG A 152 4.76 21.62 -20.36
CA ARG A 152 6.11 21.41 -20.91
C ARG A 152 6.71 20.10 -20.37
N PRO A 153 7.02 19.11 -21.25
CA PRO A 153 7.52 17.81 -20.79
C PRO A 153 8.87 17.88 -20.05
N ARG A 154 9.74 18.84 -20.42
CA ARG A 154 11.02 19.06 -19.73
C ARG A 154 10.82 19.54 -18.29
N VAL A 155 9.88 20.49 -18.05
CA VAL A 155 9.57 21.00 -16.71
C VAL A 155 8.99 19.88 -15.85
N ARG A 156 8.09 19.06 -16.41
CA ARG A 156 7.53 17.89 -15.76
C ARG A 156 8.62 16.90 -15.34
N ALA A 157 9.56 16.58 -16.26
CA ALA A 157 10.65 15.64 -15.97
C ALA A 157 11.59 16.15 -14.86
N VAL A 158 11.96 17.46 -14.89
CA VAL A 158 12.80 18.06 -13.85
C VAL A 158 12.07 18.08 -12.51
N ALA A 159 10.79 18.46 -12.47
CA ALA A 159 10.00 18.47 -11.23
C ALA A 159 9.92 17.06 -10.62
N GLN A 160 9.69 16.03 -11.45
CA GLN A 160 9.69 14.64 -11.01
C GLN A 160 11.05 14.22 -10.45
N ALA A 161 12.15 14.52 -11.15
CA ALA A 161 13.50 14.17 -10.69
C ALA A 161 13.83 14.81 -9.33
N VAL A 162 13.50 16.09 -9.13
CA VAL A 162 13.73 16.81 -7.87
C VAL A 162 12.89 16.21 -6.74
N LEU A 163 11.61 15.88 -6.99
CA LEU A 163 10.71 15.31 -5.97
C LEU A 163 11.05 13.87 -5.62
N TYR A 164 11.64 13.11 -6.55
CA TYR A 164 11.99 11.70 -6.30
C TYR A 164 13.34 11.55 -5.59
N LEU A 165 14.24 12.50 -5.75
CA LEU A 165 15.60 12.43 -5.23
C LEU A 165 15.68 12.17 -3.72
N PRO A 166 14.89 12.84 -2.83
CA PRO A 166 14.96 12.63 -1.40
C PRO A 166 14.65 11.21 -0.94
N HIS A 167 13.82 10.47 -1.68
CA HIS A 167 13.46 9.09 -1.35
C HIS A 167 14.68 8.16 -1.26
N PHE A 168 15.73 8.42 -2.05
CA PHE A 168 16.93 7.59 -2.06
C PHE A 168 17.90 7.86 -0.91
N PHE A 169 17.64 8.88 -0.09
CA PHE A 169 18.45 9.15 1.10
C PHE A 169 18.07 8.20 2.25
N SER A 170 19.09 7.75 3.01
CA SER A 170 18.87 7.02 4.25
C SER A 170 18.21 7.92 5.31
N TRP A 171 17.47 7.33 6.24
CA TRP A 171 16.90 8.10 7.36
C TRP A 171 17.97 8.80 8.21
N VAL A 172 19.14 8.20 8.37
CA VAL A 172 20.28 8.85 9.06
C VAL A 172 20.63 10.17 8.40
N LEU A 173 20.73 10.19 7.06
CA LEU A 173 21.04 11.43 6.32
C LEU A 173 19.91 12.45 6.44
N VAL A 174 18.66 12.01 6.30
CA VAL A 174 17.49 12.90 6.41
C VAL A 174 17.45 13.56 7.79
N VAL A 175 17.49 12.78 8.87
CA VAL A 175 17.47 13.30 10.24
C VAL A 175 18.66 14.25 10.49
N THR A 176 19.85 13.92 9.96
CA THR A 176 21.02 14.81 10.08
C THR A 176 20.81 16.14 9.36
N ILE A 177 20.25 16.15 8.16
CA ILE A 177 19.92 17.38 7.42
C ILE A 177 18.93 18.23 8.23
N PHE A 178 17.87 17.61 8.73
CA PHE A 178 16.86 18.30 9.54
C PHE A 178 17.45 18.85 10.85
N GLN A 179 18.32 18.07 11.51
CA GLN A 179 19.05 18.51 12.71
C GLN A 179 19.93 19.75 12.43
N GLN A 180 20.63 19.79 11.29
CA GLN A 180 21.45 20.93 10.90
C GLN A 180 20.60 22.16 10.51
N MET A 181 19.37 21.97 10.06
CA MET A 181 18.48 23.07 9.70
C MET A 181 17.66 23.57 10.88
N PHE A 182 17.06 22.66 11.68
CA PHE A 182 16.00 22.96 12.64
C PHE A 182 16.37 22.64 14.10
N GLY A 183 17.52 22.02 14.36
CA GLY A 183 18.01 21.77 15.72
C GLY A 183 18.47 23.05 16.43
N GLY A 184 18.66 23.00 17.73
CA GLY A 184 19.03 24.16 18.57
C GLY A 184 20.37 24.82 18.22
N ALA A 185 21.28 24.12 17.58
CA ALA A 185 22.51 24.66 16.98
C ALA A 185 22.42 24.81 15.46
N GLY A 186 21.26 24.56 14.86
CA GLY A 186 21.04 24.57 13.43
C GLY A 186 20.91 25.97 12.82
N MET A 187 20.81 26.01 11.50
CA MET A 187 20.77 27.25 10.71
C MET A 187 19.63 28.17 11.13
N LEU A 188 18.42 27.63 11.37
CA LEU A 188 17.27 28.43 11.79
C LEU A 188 17.51 29.12 13.15
N ALA A 189 17.98 28.35 14.14
CA ALA A 189 18.25 28.88 15.48
C ALA A 189 19.36 29.93 15.47
N GLN A 190 20.40 29.78 14.64
CA GLN A 190 21.46 30.75 14.47
C GLN A 190 20.93 32.07 13.85
N THR A 191 20.16 31.93 12.75
CA THR A 191 19.56 33.12 12.08
C THR A 191 18.64 33.89 13.02
N LEU A 192 17.84 33.19 13.84
CA LEU A 192 16.96 33.84 14.82
C LEU A 192 17.78 34.64 15.86
N ARG A 193 18.88 34.06 16.39
CA ARG A 193 19.76 34.74 17.35
C ARG A 193 20.44 35.98 16.76
N GLU A 194 20.89 35.90 15.50
CA GLU A 194 21.48 37.04 14.79
C GLU A 194 20.49 38.22 14.65
N HIS A 195 19.19 37.94 14.60
CA HIS A 195 18.13 38.93 14.54
C HIS A 195 17.57 39.34 15.92
N GLY A 196 18.20 38.90 17.01
CA GLY A 196 17.82 39.25 18.38
C GLY A 196 16.65 38.45 18.98
N TYR A 197 16.28 37.33 18.34
CA TYR A 197 15.26 36.40 18.86
C TYR A 197 15.92 35.26 19.65
N GLU A 198 15.14 34.60 20.50
CA GLU A 198 15.59 33.33 21.13
C GLU A 198 15.75 32.24 20.06
N GLY A 199 16.81 31.44 20.19
CA GLY A 199 17.00 30.29 19.31
C GLY A 199 15.98 29.18 19.65
N ILE A 200 15.35 28.65 18.63
CA ILE A 200 14.35 27.57 18.75
C ILE A 200 15.00 26.24 18.39
N ASP A 201 14.71 25.20 19.14
CA ASP A 201 15.05 23.82 18.82
C ASP A 201 13.77 23.04 18.51
N LEU A 202 13.45 22.87 17.21
CA LEU A 202 12.26 22.16 16.79
C LEU A 202 12.45 20.63 16.84
N MET A 203 13.71 20.17 16.86
CA MET A 203 14.03 18.73 16.82
C MET A 203 13.89 18.05 18.18
N THR A 204 13.83 18.82 19.27
CA THR A 204 13.71 18.30 20.64
C THR A 204 12.37 18.62 21.31
N ASP A 205 11.46 19.30 20.61
CA ASP A 205 10.16 19.67 21.14
C ASP A 205 9.18 18.48 21.12
N PRO A 206 8.75 17.97 22.30
CA PRO A 206 7.81 16.86 22.37
C PRO A 206 6.44 17.16 21.75
N GLY A 207 5.98 18.42 21.82
CA GLY A 207 4.67 18.82 21.29
C GLY A 207 4.62 18.90 19.77
N LEU A 208 5.78 19.11 19.13
CA LEU A 208 5.91 19.18 17.67
C LEU A 208 6.36 17.86 17.04
N PHE A 209 6.74 16.86 17.83
CA PHE A 209 7.39 15.66 17.34
C PHE A 209 6.57 14.93 16.26
N SER A 210 5.27 14.71 16.45
CA SER A 210 4.42 14.03 15.47
C SER A 210 4.31 14.79 14.13
N PHE A 211 4.32 16.13 14.17
CA PHE A 211 4.35 16.96 12.97
C PHE A 211 5.72 16.95 12.30
N LEU A 212 6.79 16.98 13.09
CA LEU A 212 8.17 16.95 12.60
C LEU A 212 8.45 15.66 11.82
N VAL A 213 8.18 14.49 12.41
CA VAL A 213 8.40 13.20 11.75
C VAL A 213 7.51 13.05 10.51
N THR A 214 6.30 13.60 10.55
CA THR A 214 5.42 13.63 9.37
C THR A 214 5.98 14.54 8.27
N PHE A 215 6.51 15.70 8.62
CA PHE A 215 7.11 16.62 7.66
C PHE A 215 8.37 16.05 7.01
N GLU A 216 9.24 15.39 7.77
CA GLU A 216 10.38 14.64 7.26
C GLU A 216 9.95 13.55 6.26
N MET A 217 8.90 12.80 6.61
CA MET A 217 8.32 11.77 5.74
C MET A 217 7.73 12.38 4.45
N VAL A 218 7.02 13.52 4.55
CA VAL A 218 6.51 14.24 3.37
C VAL A 218 7.68 14.64 2.46
N TRP A 219 8.72 15.25 3.02
CA TRP A 219 9.89 15.68 2.24
C TRP A 219 10.59 14.50 1.56
N LYS A 220 10.76 13.38 2.28
CA LYS A 220 11.46 12.20 1.79
C LYS A 220 10.62 11.39 0.80
N ASP A 221 9.39 11.06 1.14
CA ASP A 221 8.66 9.97 0.48
C ASP A 221 7.45 10.41 -0.35
N ALA A 222 7.03 11.69 -0.27
CA ALA A 222 5.89 12.16 -1.07
C ALA A 222 6.13 12.01 -2.58
N GLY A 223 7.36 12.25 -3.05
CA GLY A 223 7.73 12.08 -4.44
C GLY A 223 7.56 10.65 -4.95
N TRP A 224 7.90 9.66 -4.12
CA TRP A 224 7.67 8.24 -4.44
C TRP A 224 6.18 7.93 -4.60
N GLY A 225 5.34 8.41 -3.68
CA GLY A 225 3.89 8.28 -3.77
C GLY A 225 3.29 8.90 -5.04
N VAL A 226 3.87 10.00 -5.54
CA VAL A 226 3.45 10.65 -6.79
C VAL A 226 3.51 9.72 -7.99
N ILE A 227 4.48 8.79 -8.05
CA ILE A 227 4.63 7.84 -9.17
C ILE A 227 3.35 7.01 -9.36
N VAL A 228 2.78 6.49 -8.27
CA VAL A 228 1.58 5.66 -8.31
C VAL A 228 0.38 6.45 -8.85
N PHE A 229 0.20 7.70 -8.38
CA PHE A 229 -0.90 8.54 -8.83
C PHE A 229 -0.70 9.02 -10.27
N LEU A 230 0.53 9.31 -10.71
CA LEU A 230 0.80 9.63 -12.12
C LEU A 230 0.54 8.45 -13.04
N ALA A 231 0.86 7.22 -12.62
CA ALA A 231 0.51 6.02 -13.36
C ALA A 231 -1.02 5.86 -13.48
N ALA A 232 -1.76 6.06 -12.37
CA ALA A 232 -3.21 6.03 -12.40
C ALA A 232 -3.81 7.11 -13.30
N LEU A 233 -3.26 8.33 -13.29
CA LEU A 233 -3.69 9.43 -14.16
C LEU A 233 -3.45 9.12 -15.65
N SER A 234 -2.39 8.36 -15.99
CA SER A 234 -2.06 8.02 -17.38
C SER A 234 -3.02 7.04 -18.04
N VAL A 235 -3.83 6.32 -17.25
CA VAL A 235 -4.82 5.34 -17.73
C VAL A 235 -6.16 6.01 -18.09
N ILE A 236 -6.39 7.25 -17.64
CA ILE A 236 -7.63 7.98 -17.92
C ILE A 236 -7.69 8.34 -19.42
N SER A 237 -8.78 7.92 -20.11
CA SER A 237 -8.94 8.20 -21.53
C SER A 237 -8.94 9.71 -21.82
N PRO A 238 -8.15 10.18 -22.81
CA PRO A 238 -8.18 11.56 -23.29
C PRO A 238 -9.57 12.01 -23.76
N ASP A 239 -10.37 11.09 -24.30
CA ASP A 239 -11.71 11.37 -24.81
C ASP A 239 -12.65 11.96 -23.76
N LEU A 240 -12.49 11.54 -22.48
CA LEU A 240 -13.25 12.11 -21.37
C LEU A 240 -12.95 13.59 -21.15
N TYR A 241 -11.68 13.97 -21.32
CA TYR A 241 -11.27 15.37 -21.20
C TYR A 241 -11.71 16.22 -22.39
N GLU A 242 -11.72 15.63 -23.60
CA GLU A 242 -12.19 16.28 -24.81
C GLU A 242 -13.70 16.49 -24.77
N ALA A 243 -14.48 15.46 -24.42
CA ALA A 243 -15.94 15.58 -24.22
C ALA A 243 -16.28 16.67 -23.21
N ALA A 244 -15.65 16.66 -22.02
CA ALA A 244 -15.86 17.69 -21.01
C ALA A 244 -15.44 19.10 -21.48
N ALA A 245 -14.44 19.19 -22.39
CA ALA A 245 -14.04 20.47 -22.99
C ALA A 245 -15.08 20.98 -23.97
N MET A 246 -15.70 20.10 -24.77
CA MET A 246 -16.80 20.46 -25.69
C MET A 246 -18.03 20.94 -24.93
N ASP A 247 -18.29 20.39 -23.71
CA ASP A 247 -19.33 20.85 -22.80
C ASP A 247 -18.98 22.17 -22.06
N GLY A 248 -17.84 22.81 -22.41
CA GLY A 248 -17.41 24.07 -21.82
C GLY A 248 -16.85 23.95 -20.40
N ALA A 249 -16.46 22.75 -19.96
CA ALA A 249 -15.90 22.57 -18.62
C ALA A 249 -14.50 23.18 -18.52
N SER A 250 -14.29 24.08 -17.55
CA SER A 250 -12.99 24.65 -17.21
C SER A 250 -12.03 23.54 -16.69
N ARG A 251 -10.71 23.85 -16.67
CA ARG A 251 -9.68 22.92 -16.15
C ARG A 251 -9.99 22.45 -14.73
N TRP A 252 -10.45 23.36 -13.85
CA TRP A 252 -10.84 23.05 -12.48
C TRP A 252 -12.06 22.11 -12.43
N ARG A 253 -13.09 22.36 -13.26
CA ARG A 253 -14.29 21.50 -13.35
C ARG A 253 -13.92 20.09 -13.83
N ARG A 254 -13.03 19.98 -14.85
CA ARG A 254 -12.51 18.67 -15.32
C ARG A 254 -11.74 17.93 -14.24
N MET A 255 -10.93 18.63 -13.46
CA MET A 255 -10.20 18.00 -12.33
C MET A 255 -11.18 17.40 -11.31
N TRP A 256 -12.24 18.12 -10.91
CA TRP A 256 -13.19 17.67 -9.90
C TRP A 256 -14.16 16.59 -10.39
N HIS A 257 -14.58 16.60 -11.67
CA HIS A 257 -15.62 15.71 -12.18
C HIS A 257 -15.09 14.57 -13.07
N VAL A 258 -13.84 14.63 -13.54
CA VAL A 258 -13.21 13.58 -14.35
C VAL A 258 -12.01 12.99 -13.60
N THR A 259 -11.03 13.83 -13.26
CA THR A 259 -9.76 13.35 -12.75
C THR A 259 -9.88 12.75 -11.35
N LEU A 260 -10.45 13.48 -10.38
CA LEU A 260 -10.59 13.00 -8.99
C LEU A 260 -11.50 11.76 -8.87
N PRO A 261 -12.66 11.68 -9.53
CA PRO A 261 -13.45 10.46 -9.53
C PRO A 261 -12.71 9.25 -10.13
N ALA A 262 -11.94 9.44 -11.19
CA ALA A 262 -11.15 8.37 -11.81
C ALA A 262 -10.00 7.87 -10.90
N LEU A 263 -9.50 8.68 -9.98
CA LEU A 263 -8.49 8.29 -9.00
C LEU A 263 -9.06 7.57 -7.77
N ARG A 264 -10.38 7.64 -7.51
CA ARG A 264 -11.00 7.05 -6.31
C ARG A 264 -10.62 5.61 -6.03
N PRO A 265 -10.60 4.68 -7.01
CA PRO A 265 -10.23 3.29 -6.75
C PRO A 265 -8.80 3.16 -6.22
N VAL A 266 -7.86 3.93 -6.78
CA VAL A 266 -6.45 3.92 -6.37
C VAL A 266 -6.28 4.56 -5.00
N VAL A 267 -6.97 5.68 -4.75
CA VAL A 267 -6.98 6.35 -3.43
C VAL A 267 -7.53 5.40 -2.36
N ALA A 268 -8.66 4.73 -2.63
CA ALA A 268 -9.27 3.78 -1.70
C ALA A 268 -8.31 2.60 -1.41
N LEU A 269 -7.69 2.02 -2.45
CA LEU A 269 -6.72 0.95 -2.30
C LEU A 269 -5.54 1.36 -1.42
N LEU A 270 -4.91 2.51 -1.73
CA LEU A 270 -3.76 3.00 -0.96
C LEU A 270 -4.15 3.40 0.47
N LEU A 271 -5.36 3.91 0.67
CA LEU A 271 -5.88 4.23 2.00
C LEU A 271 -6.04 2.95 2.84
N VAL A 272 -6.58 1.87 2.27
CA VAL A 272 -6.69 0.57 2.95
C VAL A 272 -5.32 0.05 3.35
N LEU A 273 -4.32 0.14 2.45
CA LEU A 273 -2.94 -0.26 2.75
C LEU A 273 -2.31 0.63 3.83
N GLN A 274 -2.54 1.94 3.79
CA GLN A 274 -2.04 2.87 4.80
C GLN A 274 -2.65 2.58 6.19
N VAL A 275 -3.96 2.34 6.26
CA VAL A 275 -4.63 1.95 7.51
C VAL A 275 -4.13 0.59 8.01
N GLY A 276 -3.82 -0.34 7.10
CA GLY A 276 -3.21 -1.62 7.45
C GLY A 276 -1.85 -1.48 8.14
N ASN A 277 -1.11 -0.43 7.80
CA ASN A 277 0.19 -0.11 8.40
C ASN A 277 0.09 0.91 9.57
N ALA A 278 -1.11 1.17 10.09
CA ALA A 278 -1.35 2.20 11.13
C ALA A 278 -0.49 2.03 12.38
N LEU A 279 -0.10 0.81 12.71
CA LEU A 279 0.75 0.51 13.88
C LEU A 279 2.26 0.46 13.53
N THR A 280 2.66 0.90 12.31
CA THR A 280 4.06 0.94 11.86
C THR A 280 4.35 2.33 11.28
N VAL A 281 4.90 3.22 12.11
CA VAL A 281 4.98 4.67 11.83
C VAL A 281 6.42 5.19 11.71
N GLY A 282 7.30 4.44 11.06
CA GLY A 282 8.67 4.92 10.79
C GLY A 282 9.68 4.57 11.87
N PHE A 283 9.90 3.28 12.11
CA PHE A 283 10.82 2.74 13.12
C PHE A 283 12.21 3.40 13.08
N GLU A 284 12.89 3.37 11.92
CA GLU A 284 14.27 3.89 11.80
C GLU A 284 14.34 5.39 12.08
N GLN A 285 13.44 6.17 11.51
CA GLN A 285 13.34 7.60 11.70
C GLN A 285 13.17 7.98 13.17
N ILE A 286 12.20 7.32 13.85
CA ILE A 286 11.87 7.62 15.25
C ILE A 286 12.97 7.13 16.18
N LEU A 287 13.57 5.97 15.91
CA LEU A 287 14.69 5.44 16.71
C LEU A 287 15.87 6.42 16.77
N LEU A 288 16.16 7.12 15.67
CA LEU A 288 17.25 8.10 15.59
C LEU A 288 16.98 9.36 16.40
N GLN A 289 15.72 9.73 16.64
CA GLN A 289 15.33 11.01 17.24
C GLN A 289 14.77 10.86 18.67
N ARG A 290 14.27 9.68 19.04
CA ARG A 290 13.55 9.48 20.31
C ARG A 290 14.33 9.87 21.55
N THR A 291 15.66 9.69 21.53
CA THR A 291 16.51 10.03 22.71
C THR A 291 16.57 11.55 22.92
N ALA A 292 16.56 12.33 21.86
CA ALA A 292 16.61 13.79 21.94
C ALA A 292 15.26 14.39 22.40
N VAL A 293 14.14 13.83 21.98
CA VAL A 293 12.79 14.29 22.31
C VAL A 293 12.30 13.72 23.64
N GLY A 294 12.75 12.53 23.99
CA GLY A 294 12.33 11.78 25.15
C GLY A 294 11.25 10.72 24.88
N PRO A 295 11.30 9.58 25.61
CA PRO A 295 10.43 8.44 25.35
C PRO A 295 8.94 8.75 25.57
N ALA A 296 8.61 9.74 26.40
CA ALA A 296 7.21 10.10 26.65
C ALA A 296 6.44 10.51 25.39
N ALA A 297 7.09 11.23 24.46
CA ALA A 297 6.46 11.68 23.22
C ALA A 297 6.90 10.89 21.99
N ALA A 298 8.07 10.26 22.03
CA ALA A 298 8.69 9.65 20.86
C ALA A 298 8.72 8.10 20.88
N GLU A 299 8.35 7.44 21.99
CA GLU A 299 8.25 5.97 22.01
C GLU A 299 7.01 5.53 21.23
N VAL A 300 7.20 4.70 20.19
CA VAL A 300 6.13 4.07 19.42
C VAL A 300 6.19 2.56 19.56
N LEU A 301 5.15 1.83 19.16
CA LEU A 301 5.10 0.37 19.34
C LEU A 301 6.33 -0.35 18.78
N ASP A 302 6.85 0.05 17.61
CA ASP A 302 8.02 -0.61 17.03
C ASP A 302 9.31 -0.35 17.82
N THR A 303 9.52 0.88 18.28
CA THR A 303 10.68 1.21 19.13
C THR A 303 10.54 0.61 20.53
N TYR A 304 9.31 0.51 21.06
CA TYR A 304 9.02 -0.15 22.32
C TYR A 304 9.35 -1.65 22.26
N VAL A 305 8.86 -2.37 21.22
CA VAL A 305 9.17 -3.79 21.01
C VAL A 305 10.68 -4.01 20.87
N TRP A 306 11.35 -3.15 20.11
CA TRP A 306 12.81 -3.21 19.94
C TRP A 306 13.55 -2.97 21.27
N ASN A 307 13.13 -2.00 22.07
CA ASN A 307 13.71 -1.72 23.38
C ASN A 307 13.57 -2.91 24.33
N VAL A 308 12.34 -3.37 24.48
CA VAL A 308 12.04 -4.46 25.43
C VAL A 308 12.71 -5.75 24.98
N GLY A 309 12.61 -6.10 23.69
CA GLY A 309 13.14 -7.35 23.17
C GLY A 309 14.66 -7.35 23.03
N ILE A 310 15.24 -6.30 22.44
CA ILE A 310 16.66 -6.30 22.09
C ILE A 310 17.52 -5.64 23.15
N GLN A 311 17.10 -4.52 23.73
CA GLN A 311 17.92 -3.83 24.73
C GLN A 311 17.79 -4.44 26.12
N TYR A 312 16.58 -4.83 26.52
CA TYR A 312 16.35 -5.43 27.85
C TYR A 312 16.37 -6.96 27.84
N GLY A 313 16.37 -7.59 26.65
CA GLY A 313 16.44 -9.04 26.51
C GLY A 313 15.14 -9.79 26.83
N ASP A 314 14.00 -9.08 27.01
CA ASP A 314 12.70 -9.69 27.28
C ASP A 314 12.01 -10.05 25.95
N PHE A 315 12.52 -11.10 25.31
CA PHE A 315 12.04 -11.56 24.01
C PHE A 315 10.59 -12.06 24.07
N SER A 316 10.22 -12.70 25.17
CA SER A 316 8.88 -13.26 25.37
C SER A 316 7.81 -12.18 25.38
N TYR A 317 8.02 -11.16 26.18
CA TYR A 317 7.10 -10.04 26.27
C TYR A 317 7.06 -9.23 24.95
N ALA A 318 8.23 -8.98 24.35
CA ALA A 318 8.31 -8.30 23.05
C ALA A 318 7.56 -9.06 21.94
N ALA A 319 7.67 -10.40 21.91
CA ALA A 319 6.92 -11.24 20.98
C ALA A 319 5.40 -11.18 21.25
N ALA A 320 4.97 -11.17 22.52
CA ALA A 320 3.56 -11.01 22.86
C ALA A 320 2.98 -9.67 22.36
N VAL A 321 3.71 -8.56 22.56
CA VAL A 321 3.33 -7.24 22.01
C VAL A 321 3.28 -7.28 20.48
N GLY A 322 4.25 -7.94 19.83
CA GLY A 322 4.30 -8.12 18.37
C GLY A 322 3.09 -8.89 17.83
N ILE A 323 2.66 -9.96 18.49
CA ILE A 323 1.46 -10.73 18.14
C ILE A 323 0.20 -9.83 18.22
N ILE A 324 0.02 -9.12 19.32
CA ILE A 324 -1.15 -8.22 19.49
C ILE A 324 -1.14 -7.11 18.43
N LYS A 325 0.03 -6.50 18.18
CA LYS A 325 0.18 -5.54 17.08
C LYS A 325 -0.25 -6.14 15.74
N GLY A 326 0.16 -7.38 15.42
CA GLY A 326 -0.22 -8.09 14.20
C GLY A 326 -1.73 -8.35 14.10
N ILE A 327 -2.36 -8.79 15.20
CA ILE A 327 -3.81 -9.04 15.26
C ILE A 327 -4.60 -7.74 15.07
N ILE A 328 -4.20 -6.66 15.74
CA ILE A 328 -4.84 -5.35 15.57
C ILE A 328 -4.65 -4.85 14.14
N GLY A 329 -3.44 -4.94 13.57
CA GLY A 329 -3.16 -4.56 12.20
C GLY A 329 -4.03 -5.31 11.19
N LEU A 330 -4.17 -6.64 11.35
CA LEU A 330 -5.07 -7.44 10.53
C LEU A 330 -6.53 -6.97 10.66
N GLY A 331 -6.99 -6.71 11.88
CA GLY A 331 -8.33 -6.17 12.14
C GLY A 331 -8.56 -4.82 11.43
N LEU A 332 -7.57 -3.94 11.47
CA LEU A 332 -7.62 -2.63 10.79
C LEU A 332 -7.68 -2.79 9.26
N VAL A 333 -6.89 -3.69 8.67
CA VAL A 333 -6.97 -4.00 7.22
C VAL A 333 -8.36 -4.47 6.83
N LEU A 334 -8.91 -5.44 7.58
CA LEU A 334 -10.24 -5.98 7.30
C LEU A 334 -11.34 -4.92 7.46
N ALA A 335 -11.25 -4.08 8.49
CA ALA A 335 -12.17 -2.98 8.70
C ALA A 335 -12.09 -1.94 7.57
N ALA A 336 -10.89 -1.50 7.21
CA ALA A 336 -10.67 -0.55 6.12
C ALA A 336 -11.15 -1.11 4.77
N ASN A 337 -10.87 -2.39 4.49
CA ASN A 337 -11.37 -3.07 3.29
C ASN A 337 -12.89 -3.13 3.24
N LYS A 338 -13.57 -3.38 4.37
CA LYS A 338 -15.03 -3.34 4.46
C LYS A 338 -15.57 -1.94 4.19
N VAL A 339 -14.94 -0.90 4.72
CA VAL A 339 -15.33 0.49 4.47
C VAL A 339 -15.17 0.85 2.98
N ALA A 340 -14.06 0.46 2.33
CA ALA A 340 -13.85 0.67 0.90
C ALA A 340 -14.98 0.04 0.06
N HIS A 341 -15.37 -1.20 0.38
CA HIS A 341 -16.51 -1.85 -0.28
C HIS A 341 -17.85 -1.14 -0.04
N MET A 342 -18.09 -0.63 1.17
CA MET A 342 -19.31 0.16 1.47
C MET A 342 -19.37 1.47 0.68
N MET A 343 -18.20 2.03 0.33
CA MET A 343 -18.09 3.22 -0.52
C MET A 343 -18.20 2.90 -2.03
N GLY A 344 -18.41 1.62 -2.40
CA GLY A 344 -18.53 1.17 -3.79
C GLY A 344 -17.21 0.96 -4.51
N GLU A 345 -16.09 1.00 -3.80
CA GLU A 345 -14.76 0.81 -4.37
C GLU A 345 -14.28 -0.64 -4.20
N GLN A 346 -13.38 -1.07 -5.10
CA GLN A 346 -12.75 -2.39 -4.97
C GLN A 346 -11.70 -2.32 -3.87
N GLY A 347 -11.91 -3.08 -2.78
CA GLY A 347 -10.91 -3.25 -1.73
C GLY A 347 -9.76 -4.15 -2.19
N VAL A 348 -8.82 -4.43 -1.27
CA VAL A 348 -7.69 -5.35 -1.50
C VAL A 348 -8.17 -6.79 -1.70
N TYR A 349 -9.19 -7.19 -0.93
CA TYR A 349 -9.79 -8.53 -1.00
C TYR A 349 -11.18 -8.44 -1.64
N LYS A 350 -11.41 -9.27 -2.67
CA LYS A 350 -12.74 -9.47 -3.24
C LYS A 350 -13.62 -10.20 -2.21
N ARG A 351 -14.91 -9.81 -2.14
CA ARG A 351 -15.93 -10.59 -1.43
C ARG A 351 -16.11 -11.96 -2.04
#